data_314ca49cfcc0653a1d1034ba3896806d
#
_entry.id   314ca49cfcc0653a1d1034ba3896806d
#
_cell.length_a   1.000
_cell.length_b   1.000
_cell.length_c   1.000
_cell.angle_alpha   90.00
_cell.angle_beta   90.00
_cell.angle_gamma   90.00
#
_symmetry.space_group_name_H-M   'P 1'
#
loop_
_entity.id
_entity.type
_entity.pdbx_description
1 polymer ?
#
loop_
_entity_poly.entity_id
_entity_poly.type
_entity_poly.pdbx_seq_one_letter_code
_entity_poly.pdbx_strand_id
1 'polypeptide(L)'
;RLAGKVLLQAESKGEAWFVDGKTGNKFYMQDGNSAYEMLKTFGLGVGTSDLDKIPLGYDARLVQGLDDDDKDSLSNTFEEALGSDPLKSDTDGDGFNDAEELKTGYRVNGSGKYQTDPKLVNRLGNGIVLQVQGANSRGQAWLMKDGYRYYIDPRTAYNAMRYLSLGVNNDNIRKIQTGGLQ
;
A
#
# COMPACT_ATOMS: atom_id res chain seq x y z
N ARG A 1 16.22 8.22 -8.55
CA ARG A 1 15.06 8.89 -9.17
C ARG A 1 13.90 8.88 -8.18
N LEU A 2 13.27 10.05 -7.93
CA LEU A 2 12.20 10.19 -6.91
C LEU A 2 10.78 10.04 -7.48
N ALA A 3 10.64 9.95 -8.79
CA ALA A 3 9.37 9.78 -9.49
C ALA A 3 8.60 8.54 -8.97
N GLY A 4 7.31 8.72 -8.69
CA GLY A 4 6.42 7.70 -8.13
C GLY A 4 6.58 7.44 -6.64
N LYS A 5 7.39 8.22 -5.93
CA LYS A 5 7.70 8.00 -4.50
C LYS A 5 6.94 8.94 -3.59
N VAL A 6 6.68 8.46 -2.38
CA VAL A 6 6.28 9.30 -1.26
C VAL A 6 7.51 9.75 -0.50
N LEU A 7 7.59 11.04 -0.24
CA LEU A 7 8.68 11.68 0.48
C LEU A 7 8.17 12.23 1.80
N LEU A 8 8.94 12.07 2.88
CA LEU A 8 8.71 12.70 4.17
C LEU A 8 9.76 13.79 4.37
N GLN A 9 9.31 15.02 4.58
CA GLN A 9 10.19 16.18 4.86
C GLN A 9 10.67 16.10 6.31
N ALA A 10 11.83 15.49 6.51
CA ALA A 10 12.31 15.09 7.84
C ALA A 10 12.74 16.26 8.74
N GLU A 11 13.15 17.40 8.16
CA GLU A 11 13.66 18.56 8.88
C GLU A 11 12.60 19.63 9.17
N SER A 12 11.33 19.36 8.89
CA SER A 12 10.20 20.23 9.14
C SER A 12 9.18 19.54 10.04
N LYS A 13 7.88 19.80 9.85
CA LYS A 13 6.80 19.18 10.64
C LYS A 13 6.47 17.76 10.19
N GLY A 14 7.28 17.18 9.31
CA GLY A 14 7.04 15.86 8.75
C GLY A 14 5.97 15.86 7.67
N GLU A 15 5.96 16.91 6.84
CA GLU A 15 5.06 17.00 5.70
C GLU A 15 5.32 15.86 4.72
N ALA A 16 4.25 15.25 4.25
CA ALA A 16 4.30 14.17 3.26
C ALA A 16 4.00 14.71 1.86
N TRP A 17 4.76 14.23 0.88
CA TRP A 17 4.68 14.65 -0.51
C TRP A 17 4.70 13.45 -1.43
N PHE A 18 3.82 13.40 -2.40
CA PHE A 18 3.90 12.44 -3.49
C PHE A 18 4.59 13.08 -4.70
N VAL A 19 5.49 12.35 -5.34
CA VAL A 19 6.15 12.79 -6.59
C VAL A 19 5.52 12.04 -7.76
N ASP A 20 4.80 12.76 -8.61
CA ASP A 20 4.19 12.17 -9.79
C ASP A 20 5.25 11.57 -10.70
N GLY A 21 5.03 10.31 -11.09
CA GLY A 21 5.95 9.54 -11.92
C GLY A 21 6.09 10.06 -13.36
N LYS A 22 5.09 10.79 -13.85
CA LYS A 22 5.04 11.31 -15.22
C LYS A 22 5.69 12.68 -15.34
N THR A 23 5.27 13.62 -14.47
CA THR A 23 5.73 15.00 -14.52
C THR A 23 6.96 15.27 -13.66
N GLY A 24 7.20 14.46 -12.64
CA GLY A 24 8.21 14.69 -11.62
C GLY A 24 7.83 15.78 -10.60
N ASN A 25 6.64 16.34 -10.67
CA ASN A 25 6.16 17.34 -9.74
C ASN A 25 5.77 16.70 -8.40
N LYS A 26 5.98 17.42 -7.30
CA LYS A 26 5.52 17.01 -5.98
C LYS A 26 4.15 17.58 -5.66
N PHE A 27 3.35 16.79 -4.95
CA PHE A 27 2.01 17.15 -4.48
C PHE A 27 1.95 16.97 -2.97
N TYR A 28 1.46 17.98 -2.27
CA TYR A 28 1.35 17.96 -0.81
C TYR A 28 0.19 17.06 -0.37
N MET A 29 0.46 16.13 0.54
CA MET A 29 -0.53 15.30 1.19
C MET A 29 -0.88 15.92 2.54
N GLN A 30 -2.00 16.63 2.61
CA GLN A 30 -2.41 17.39 3.79
C GLN A 30 -2.93 16.50 4.91
N ASP A 31 -3.74 15.49 4.55
CA ASP A 31 -4.46 14.59 5.45
C ASP A 31 -4.68 13.22 4.80
N GLY A 32 -5.38 12.32 5.50
CA GLY A 32 -5.67 10.98 5.01
C GLY A 32 -6.49 10.95 3.74
N ASN A 33 -7.50 11.81 3.63
CA ASN A 33 -8.36 11.87 2.44
C ASN A 33 -7.57 12.35 1.22
N SER A 34 -6.84 13.47 1.35
CA SER A 34 -6.01 13.99 0.27
C SER A 34 -4.91 12.99 -0.14
N ALA A 35 -4.29 12.30 0.83
CA ALA A 35 -3.34 11.25 0.56
C ALA A 35 -3.99 10.12 -0.26
N TYR A 36 -5.15 9.61 0.16
CA TYR A 36 -5.83 8.52 -0.52
C TYR A 36 -6.29 8.90 -1.93
N GLU A 37 -6.87 10.09 -2.11
CA GLU A 37 -7.26 10.59 -3.44
C GLU A 37 -6.05 10.76 -4.39
N MET A 38 -4.91 11.21 -3.87
CA MET A 38 -3.68 11.24 -4.66
C MET A 38 -3.22 9.85 -5.07
N LEU A 39 -3.29 8.87 -4.16
CA LEU A 39 -2.94 7.49 -4.48
C LEU A 39 -3.80 6.94 -5.61
N LYS A 40 -5.09 7.22 -5.60
CA LYS A 40 -6.03 6.83 -6.66
C LYS A 40 -5.74 7.55 -7.99
N THR A 41 -5.42 8.85 -7.93
CA THR A 41 -5.17 9.68 -9.11
C THR A 41 -3.86 9.33 -9.80
N PHE A 42 -2.80 9.09 -9.04
CA PHE A 42 -1.45 8.85 -9.56
C PHE A 42 -1.03 7.39 -9.52
N GLY A 43 -1.87 6.52 -8.95
CA GLY A 43 -1.59 5.10 -8.86
C GLY A 43 -1.52 4.44 -10.25
N LEU A 44 -0.58 3.51 -10.38
CA LEU A 44 -0.50 2.66 -11.56
C LEU A 44 -1.63 1.63 -11.52
N GLY A 45 -2.49 1.61 -12.53
CA GLY A 45 -3.52 0.60 -12.66
C GLY A 45 -2.92 -0.80 -12.79
N VAL A 46 -3.40 -1.75 -12.00
CA VAL A 46 -2.97 -3.15 -12.00
C VAL A 46 -4.18 -4.07 -11.97
N GLY A 47 -4.13 -5.15 -12.74
CA GLY A 47 -5.14 -6.21 -12.66
C GLY A 47 -4.90 -7.10 -11.44
N THR A 48 -5.96 -7.73 -10.91
CA THR A 48 -5.88 -8.63 -9.76
C THR A 48 -4.87 -9.75 -9.98
N SER A 49 -4.85 -10.35 -11.18
CA SER A 49 -3.93 -11.44 -11.53
C SER A 49 -2.46 -11.04 -11.51
N ASP A 50 -2.13 -9.77 -11.74
CA ASP A 50 -0.75 -9.28 -11.64
C ASP A 50 -0.44 -8.84 -10.20
N LEU A 51 -1.42 -8.28 -9.49
CA LEU A 51 -1.28 -7.96 -8.09
C LEU A 51 -0.92 -9.22 -7.27
N ASP A 52 -1.57 -10.35 -7.55
CA ASP A 52 -1.33 -11.64 -6.86
C ASP A 52 0.06 -12.24 -7.09
N LYS A 53 0.80 -11.74 -8.08
CA LYS A 53 2.20 -12.10 -8.34
C LYS A 53 3.22 -11.24 -7.59
N ILE A 54 2.75 -10.30 -6.78
CA ILE A 54 3.60 -9.42 -5.97
C ILE A 54 3.52 -9.89 -4.52
N PRO A 55 4.66 -10.19 -3.86
CA PRO A 55 4.65 -10.62 -2.47
C PRO A 55 3.92 -9.62 -1.56
N LEU A 56 3.14 -10.15 -0.62
CA LEU A 56 2.47 -9.35 0.39
C LEU A 56 3.44 -8.95 1.50
N GLY A 57 3.45 -7.67 1.85
CA GLY A 57 4.08 -7.15 3.05
C GLY A 57 3.01 -6.94 4.13
N TYR A 58 3.30 -7.37 5.33
CA TYR A 58 2.48 -7.12 6.50
C TYR A 58 3.25 -6.29 7.53
N ASP A 59 2.61 -5.23 8.00
CA ASP A 59 3.12 -4.42 9.11
C ASP A 59 1.92 -3.93 9.94
N ALA A 60 1.80 -4.44 11.16
CA ALA A 60 0.70 -4.12 12.07
C ALA A 60 0.50 -2.61 12.32
N ARG A 61 1.57 -1.80 12.13
CA ARG A 61 1.47 -0.33 12.27
C ARG A 61 0.62 0.33 11.19
N LEU A 62 0.48 -0.31 10.03
CA LEU A 62 -0.30 0.21 8.90
C LEU A 62 -1.81 0.02 9.10
N VAL A 63 -2.19 -0.91 9.95
CA VAL A 63 -3.59 -1.28 10.23
C VAL A 63 -4.02 -0.93 11.66
N GLN A 64 -3.16 -0.29 12.43
CA GLN A 64 -3.44 0.07 13.83
C GLN A 64 -4.67 0.99 13.95
N GLY A 65 -5.61 0.59 14.79
CA GLY A 65 -6.85 1.34 15.04
C GLY A 65 -7.95 1.10 14.02
N LEU A 66 -7.76 0.15 13.11
CA LEU A 66 -8.81 -0.37 12.23
C LEU A 66 -9.58 -1.49 12.94
N ASP A 67 -10.81 -1.74 12.45
CA ASP A 67 -11.64 -2.82 12.96
C ASP A 67 -11.04 -4.18 12.60
N ASP A 68 -11.06 -5.11 13.55
CA ASP A 68 -10.55 -6.48 13.49
C ASP A 68 -11.54 -7.33 14.31
N ASP A 69 -12.55 -7.88 13.64
CA ASP A 69 -13.72 -8.47 14.31
C ASP A 69 -13.44 -9.88 14.85
N ASP A 70 -12.57 -10.65 14.19
CA ASP A 70 -12.21 -12.01 14.62
C ASP A 70 -10.90 -12.07 15.44
N LYS A 71 -10.18 -10.94 15.53
CA LYS A 71 -9.00 -10.72 16.36
C LYS A 71 -7.78 -11.56 15.95
N ASP A 72 -7.61 -11.80 14.68
CA ASP A 72 -6.45 -12.49 14.13
C ASP A 72 -5.24 -11.58 13.86
N SER A 73 -5.41 -10.25 14.03
CA SER A 73 -4.46 -9.17 13.77
C SER A 73 -4.42 -8.67 12.33
N LEU A 74 -5.31 -9.12 11.47
CA LEU A 74 -5.63 -8.43 10.22
C LEU A 74 -6.79 -7.47 10.47
N SER A 75 -6.92 -6.44 9.67
CA SER A 75 -8.11 -5.59 9.74
C SER A 75 -9.15 -6.07 8.75
N ASN A 76 -10.44 -5.91 9.08
CA ASN A 76 -11.56 -6.30 8.23
C ASN A 76 -11.39 -5.83 6.77
N THR A 77 -10.94 -4.58 6.58
CA THR A 77 -10.71 -4.03 5.23
C THR A 77 -9.51 -4.64 4.51
N PHE A 78 -8.49 -5.07 5.25
CA PHE A 78 -7.35 -5.76 4.66
C PHE A 78 -7.74 -7.18 4.25
N GLU A 79 -8.51 -7.87 5.06
CA GLU A 79 -9.05 -9.19 4.75
C GLU A 79 -9.98 -9.15 3.53
N GLU A 80 -10.90 -8.16 3.47
CA GLU A 80 -11.70 -7.92 2.27
C GLU A 80 -10.82 -7.69 1.02
N ALA A 81 -9.67 -7.03 1.17
CA ALA A 81 -8.72 -6.80 0.07
C ALA A 81 -7.97 -8.06 -0.34
N LEU A 82 -7.77 -9.00 0.57
CA LEU A 82 -7.17 -10.33 0.33
C LEU A 82 -8.19 -11.35 -0.16
N GLY A 83 -9.48 -11.13 0.13
CA GLY A 83 -10.58 -12.06 -0.13
C GLY A 83 -10.71 -13.12 0.95
N SER A 84 -10.24 -12.86 2.17
CA SER A 84 -10.57 -13.63 3.37
C SER A 84 -11.86 -13.16 4.02
N ASP A 85 -12.31 -13.87 5.07
CA ASP A 85 -13.56 -13.61 5.77
C ASP A 85 -13.27 -12.88 7.10
N PRO A 86 -13.61 -11.57 7.23
CA PRO A 86 -13.30 -10.77 8.42
C PRO A 86 -13.96 -11.24 9.73
N LEU A 87 -14.74 -12.29 9.68
CA LEU A 87 -15.39 -12.90 10.86
C LEU A 87 -14.81 -14.26 11.23
N LYS A 88 -13.73 -14.69 10.53
CA LYS A 88 -13.09 -15.98 10.72
C LYS A 88 -11.58 -15.84 10.71
N SER A 89 -10.97 -15.98 11.85
CA SER A 89 -9.51 -15.95 12.02
C SER A 89 -8.72 -17.04 11.24
N ASP A 90 -9.43 -18.02 10.67
CA ASP A 90 -8.93 -19.09 9.79
C ASP A 90 -9.99 -19.25 8.69
N THR A 91 -9.81 -18.51 7.59
CA THR A 91 -10.82 -18.41 6.53
C THR A 91 -11.06 -19.75 5.83
N ASP A 92 -10.00 -20.51 5.52
CA ASP A 92 -10.11 -21.76 4.76
C ASP A 92 -10.21 -23.02 5.64
N GLY A 93 -9.99 -22.87 6.96
CA GLY A 93 -10.19 -23.93 7.96
C GLY A 93 -9.07 -24.98 7.98
N ASP A 94 -7.86 -24.62 7.58
CA ASP A 94 -6.72 -25.54 7.54
C ASP A 94 -5.95 -25.65 8.87
N GLY A 95 -6.30 -24.81 9.87
CA GLY A 95 -5.75 -24.82 11.22
C GLY A 95 -4.66 -23.77 11.46
N PHE A 96 -4.38 -22.92 10.49
CA PHE A 96 -3.54 -21.74 10.65
C PHE A 96 -4.42 -20.48 10.54
N ASN A 97 -4.13 -19.44 11.32
CA ASN A 97 -4.90 -18.20 11.16
C ASN A 97 -4.37 -17.37 9.98
N ASP A 98 -5.25 -16.53 9.42
CA ASP A 98 -4.97 -15.76 8.20
C ASP A 98 -3.70 -14.88 8.36
N ALA A 99 -3.48 -14.28 9.55
CA ALA A 99 -2.29 -13.48 9.81
C ALA A 99 -0.99 -14.32 9.88
N GLU A 100 -1.05 -15.56 10.36
CA GLU A 100 0.10 -16.48 10.37
C GLU A 100 0.44 -16.94 8.96
N GLU A 101 -0.57 -17.28 8.16
CA GLU A 101 -0.39 -17.62 6.76
C GLU A 101 0.23 -16.49 5.97
N LEU A 102 -0.28 -15.27 6.14
CA LEU A 102 0.25 -14.07 5.50
C LEU A 102 1.73 -13.85 5.82
N LYS A 103 2.11 -13.96 7.11
CA LYS A 103 3.52 -13.80 7.57
C LYS A 103 4.45 -14.86 6.98
N THR A 104 3.94 -16.04 6.69
CA THR A 104 4.71 -17.17 6.14
C THR A 104 4.59 -17.27 4.61
N GLY A 105 3.81 -16.37 3.98
CA GLY A 105 3.63 -16.27 2.54
C GLY A 105 2.65 -17.29 1.95
N TYR A 106 1.80 -17.88 2.80
CA TYR A 106 0.70 -18.73 2.36
C TYR A 106 -0.54 -17.89 2.00
N ARG A 107 -1.47 -18.51 1.30
CA ARG A 107 -2.75 -17.89 0.92
C ARG A 107 -3.72 -17.99 2.08
N VAL A 108 -4.33 -16.89 2.45
CA VAL A 108 -5.34 -16.78 3.51
C VAL A 108 -6.71 -17.39 3.15
N ASN A 109 -6.93 -17.75 1.91
CA ASN A 109 -8.23 -18.26 1.42
C ASN A 109 -8.08 -19.48 0.52
N GLY A 110 -7.05 -20.30 0.72
CA GLY A 110 -6.84 -21.52 -0.05
C GLY A 110 -5.40 -22.00 -0.01
N SER A 111 -5.22 -23.25 -0.36
CA SER A 111 -3.94 -23.97 -0.20
C SER A 111 -2.78 -23.38 -1.00
N GLY A 112 -1.60 -23.41 -0.39
CA GLY A 112 -0.32 -23.10 -1.03
C GLY A 112 0.13 -21.65 -0.87
N LYS A 113 1.32 -21.36 -1.39
CA LYS A 113 1.95 -20.05 -1.28
C LYS A 113 1.54 -19.11 -2.40
N TYR A 114 1.58 -17.80 -2.12
CA TYR A 114 1.52 -16.80 -3.18
C TYR A 114 2.68 -17.01 -4.16
N GLN A 115 2.36 -17.08 -5.45
CA GLN A 115 3.38 -17.17 -6.48
C GLN A 115 3.87 -15.76 -6.81
N THR A 116 5.18 -15.57 -6.86
CA THR A 116 5.77 -14.26 -7.14
C THR A 116 6.40 -14.22 -8.51
N ASP A 117 6.28 -13.08 -9.20
CA ASP A 117 7.02 -12.77 -10.43
C ASP A 117 8.11 -11.74 -10.15
N PRO A 118 9.38 -12.15 -9.98
CA PRO A 118 10.48 -11.24 -9.72
C PRO A 118 10.70 -10.20 -10.85
N LYS A 119 10.35 -10.53 -12.09
CA LYS A 119 10.48 -9.59 -13.21
C LYS A 119 9.46 -8.45 -13.09
N LEU A 120 8.23 -8.79 -12.73
CA LEU A 120 7.18 -7.80 -12.46
C LEU A 120 7.58 -6.90 -11.28
N VAL A 121 7.99 -7.49 -10.16
CA VAL A 121 8.42 -6.76 -8.95
C VAL A 121 9.57 -5.80 -9.26
N ASN A 122 10.60 -6.26 -9.95
CA ASN A 122 11.75 -5.42 -10.32
C ASN A 122 11.36 -4.28 -11.29
N ARG A 123 10.42 -4.51 -12.19
CA ARG A 123 9.91 -3.48 -13.12
C ARG A 123 9.14 -2.39 -12.39
N LEU A 124 8.34 -2.75 -11.38
CA LEU A 124 7.56 -1.80 -10.60
C LEU A 124 8.47 -0.96 -9.69
N GLY A 125 9.46 -1.57 -9.06
CA GLY A 125 10.37 -0.88 -8.14
C GLY A 125 9.69 -0.39 -6.86
N ASN A 126 10.38 0.46 -6.11
CA ASN A 126 9.93 0.96 -4.81
C ASN A 126 9.17 2.28 -4.93
N GLY A 127 8.20 2.48 -4.04
CA GLY A 127 7.46 3.72 -3.86
C GLY A 127 6.37 3.95 -4.92
N ILE A 128 6.10 2.96 -5.75
CA ILE A 128 4.99 2.99 -6.71
C ILE A 128 3.70 2.61 -6.00
N VAL A 129 2.69 3.43 -6.16
CA VAL A 129 1.33 3.08 -5.73
C VAL A 129 0.64 2.29 -6.84
N LEU A 130 0.06 1.18 -6.48
CA LEU A 130 -0.77 0.36 -7.35
C LEU A 130 -2.23 0.57 -6.99
N GLN A 131 -3.06 0.77 -7.99
CA GLN A 131 -4.51 0.80 -7.86
C GLN A 131 -5.10 -0.41 -8.56
N VAL A 132 -5.83 -1.24 -7.82
CA VAL A 132 -6.50 -2.40 -8.41
C VAL A 132 -7.63 -1.96 -9.32
N GLN A 133 -7.62 -2.44 -10.56
CA GLN A 133 -8.65 -2.18 -11.55
C GLN A 133 -9.49 -3.44 -11.78
N GLY A 134 -10.79 -3.28 -11.79
CA GLY A 134 -11.74 -4.37 -12.04
C GLY A 134 -13.10 -4.11 -11.36
N ALA A 135 -14.12 -4.83 -11.78
CA ALA A 135 -15.49 -4.64 -11.30
C ALA A 135 -15.67 -4.86 -9.78
N ASN A 136 -14.79 -5.64 -9.17
CA ASN A 136 -14.85 -5.99 -7.73
C ASN A 136 -13.73 -5.33 -6.90
N SER A 137 -12.95 -4.42 -7.48
CA SER A 137 -11.72 -3.93 -6.84
C SER A 137 -11.92 -2.85 -5.78
N ARG A 138 -13.11 -2.28 -5.64
CA ARG A 138 -13.41 -1.14 -4.74
C ARG A 138 -12.35 -0.02 -4.74
N GLY A 139 -11.45 0.02 -5.75
CA GLY A 139 -10.38 1.00 -5.84
C GLY A 139 -9.26 0.83 -4.80
N GLN A 140 -8.98 -0.39 -4.37
CA GLN A 140 -7.92 -0.70 -3.41
C GLN A 140 -6.57 -0.12 -3.84
N ALA A 141 -5.87 0.49 -2.89
CA ALA A 141 -4.54 1.05 -3.11
C ALA A 141 -3.47 0.24 -2.37
N TRP A 142 -2.34 0.04 -3.04
CA TRP A 142 -1.20 -0.70 -2.52
C TRP A 142 0.10 0.06 -2.76
N LEU A 143 0.98 0.11 -1.79
CA LEU A 143 2.31 0.72 -1.94
C LEU A 143 3.38 -0.35 -2.10
N MET A 144 4.19 -0.22 -3.15
CA MET A 144 5.38 -1.04 -3.36
C MET A 144 6.55 -0.54 -2.52
N LYS A 145 7.09 -1.40 -1.65
CA LYS A 145 8.31 -1.13 -0.90
C LYS A 145 9.12 -2.41 -0.73
N ASP A 146 10.41 -2.35 -1.06
CA ASP A 146 11.38 -3.43 -0.89
C ASP A 146 10.95 -4.77 -1.49
N GLY A 147 10.26 -4.71 -2.63
CA GLY A 147 9.76 -5.85 -3.37
C GLY A 147 8.42 -6.40 -2.89
N TYR A 148 7.82 -5.80 -1.89
CA TYR A 148 6.53 -6.19 -1.33
C TYR A 148 5.46 -5.15 -1.62
N ARG A 149 4.19 -5.56 -1.71
CA ARG A 149 3.02 -4.69 -1.73
C ARG A 149 2.42 -4.58 -0.32
N TYR A 150 2.15 -3.36 0.13
CA TYR A 150 1.51 -3.07 1.40
C TYR A 150 0.14 -2.46 1.16
N TYR A 151 -0.87 -3.02 1.79
CA TYR A 151 -2.23 -2.48 1.71
C TYR A 151 -2.32 -1.10 2.37
N ILE A 152 -3.03 -0.19 1.73
CA ILE A 152 -3.27 1.16 2.22
C ILE A 152 -4.76 1.36 2.46
N ASP A 153 -5.18 1.32 3.72
CA ASP A 153 -6.55 1.67 4.11
C ASP A 153 -6.76 3.19 4.00
N PRO A 154 -7.92 3.66 3.50
CA PRO A 154 -8.23 5.09 3.42
C PRO A 154 -8.10 5.83 4.75
N ARG A 155 -8.49 5.20 5.87
CA ARG A 155 -8.45 5.80 7.22
C ARG A 155 -7.03 5.97 7.76
N THR A 156 -6.10 5.10 7.35
CA THR A 156 -4.70 5.12 7.79
C THR A 156 -3.73 5.60 6.71
N ALA A 157 -4.22 5.94 5.52
CA ALA A 157 -3.41 6.26 4.34
C ALA A 157 -2.29 7.28 4.64
N TYR A 158 -2.60 8.37 5.34
CA TYR A 158 -1.61 9.38 5.67
C TYR A 158 -0.48 8.83 6.55
N ASN A 159 -0.81 8.08 7.60
CA ASN A 159 0.18 7.49 8.50
C ASN A 159 0.98 6.39 7.80
N ALA A 160 0.32 5.53 7.04
CA ALA A 160 0.95 4.49 6.24
C ALA A 160 1.95 5.07 5.24
N MET A 161 1.55 6.11 4.52
CA MET A 161 2.40 6.78 3.54
C MET A 161 3.61 7.45 4.21
N ARG A 162 3.43 8.09 5.34
CA ARG A 162 4.55 8.66 6.12
C ARG A 162 5.51 7.58 6.60
N TYR A 163 4.99 6.49 7.10
CA TYR A 163 5.79 5.37 7.60
C TYR A 163 6.58 4.67 6.49
N LEU A 164 5.96 4.47 5.33
CA LEU A 164 6.59 3.84 4.18
C LEU A 164 7.40 4.80 3.31
N SER A 165 7.40 6.11 3.63
CA SER A 165 8.04 7.15 2.83
C SER A 165 9.56 7.14 2.92
N LEU A 166 10.17 7.78 1.93
CA LEU A 166 11.59 8.09 1.93
C LEU A 166 11.82 9.44 2.62
N GLY A 167 12.65 9.47 3.66
CA GLY A 167 13.08 10.72 4.30
C GLY A 167 13.84 11.62 3.32
N VAL A 168 13.51 12.91 3.30
CA VAL A 168 14.16 13.90 2.46
C VAL A 168 14.38 15.19 3.26
N ASN A 169 15.53 15.84 3.08
CA ASN A 169 15.81 17.13 3.70
C ASN A 169 15.13 18.29 2.95
N ASN A 170 15.06 19.46 3.61
CA ASN A 170 14.42 20.65 3.07
C ASN A 170 15.02 21.13 1.76
N ASP A 171 16.34 21.06 1.62
CA ASP A 171 17.03 21.54 0.42
C ASP A 171 16.72 20.67 -0.80
N ASN A 172 16.60 19.37 -0.60
CA ASN A 172 16.26 18.46 -1.68
C ASN A 172 14.79 18.53 -2.07
N ILE A 173 13.86 18.68 -1.11
CA ILE A 173 12.44 18.80 -1.43
C ILE A 173 12.12 20.09 -2.19
N ARG A 174 12.81 21.19 -1.90
CA ARG A 174 12.65 22.51 -2.58
C ARG A 174 13.04 22.45 -4.06
N LYS A 175 13.94 21.56 -4.44
CA LYS A 175 14.37 21.37 -5.84
C LYS A 175 13.33 20.69 -6.71
N ILE A 176 12.29 20.10 -6.12
CA ILE A 176 11.20 19.44 -6.84
C ILE A 176 10.08 20.46 -7.03
N GLN A 177 9.66 20.66 -8.27
CA GLN A 177 8.57 21.56 -8.61
C GLN A 177 7.25 21.11 -7.96
N THR A 178 6.49 22.05 -7.40
CA THR A 178 5.16 21.77 -6.85
C THR A 178 4.13 21.74 -7.97
N GLY A 179 3.34 20.66 -8.03
CA GLY A 179 2.19 20.53 -8.92
C GLY A 179 0.92 21.11 -8.29
N GLY A 180 -0.03 21.54 -9.11
CA GLY A 180 -1.40 21.85 -8.71
C GLY A 180 -2.31 20.68 -9.10
N LEU A 181 -3.16 20.21 -8.19
CA LEU A 181 -4.30 19.36 -8.54
C LEU A 181 -5.34 20.27 -9.21
N GLN A 182 -5.70 19.95 -10.44
CA GLN A 182 -6.78 20.62 -11.16
C GLN A 182 -8.12 20.02 -10.73
#